data_bb9eb8a1a151344e227ba7864a7b7bf5
#
_entry.id   bb9eb8a1a151344e227ba7864a7b7bf5
#
_cell.length_a   1.000
_cell.length_b   1.000
_cell.length_c   1.000
_cell.angle_alpha   90.00
_cell.angle_beta   90.00
_cell.angle_gamma   90.00
#
_symmetry.space_group_name_H-M   'P 1'
#
loop_
_entity.id
_entity.type
_entity.pdbx_description
1 polymer ?
#
loop_
_entity_poly.entity_id
_entity_poly.type
_entity_poly.pdbx_seq_one_letter_code
_entity_poly.pdbx_strand_id
1 'polypeptide(L)'
;PHTLSYQSRVGPEEWLKPYTEDVLEDLGRSKIEDLIVVPISFVGEHIETLQEIDIEYKELAESAGIKNFRRVKALNINSTFINGLKDLVISCLEEPIVNLDQASELPAKVKLYPQEKWQWGWNNSSEVWNGRVAMVIFIILFIEIISGAGPLHKLGIL
;
A
#
# COMPACT_ATOMS: atom_id res chain seq x y z
N PRO A 1 -10.49 4.16 -24.81
CA PRO A 1 -9.47 3.17 -24.50
C PRO A 1 -8.90 3.46 -23.12
N HIS A 2 -8.43 2.43 -22.42
CA HIS A 2 -7.71 2.54 -21.14
C HIS A 2 -6.51 1.60 -21.17
N THR A 3 -5.50 1.93 -20.41
CA THR A 3 -4.29 1.14 -20.22
C THR A 3 -4.01 1.01 -18.73
N LEU A 4 -3.63 -0.18 -18.30
CA LEU A 4 -3.19 -0.44 -16.93
C LEU A 4 -1.68 -0.24 -16.84
N SER A 5 -1.22 0.37 -15.74
CA SER A 5 0.19 0.47 -15.40
C SER A 5 0.38 0.32 -13.90
N TYR A 6 1.61 0.04 -13.49
CA TYR A 6 1.97 -0.17 -12.09
C TYR A 6 3.05 0.82 -11.69
N GLN A 7 2.78 1.51 -10.58
CA GLN A 7 3.65 2.50 -9.96
C GLN A 7 4.37 1.90 -8.75
N SER A 8 5.18 2.70 -8.08
CA SER A 8 5.79 2.39 -6.77
C SER A 8 6.80 1.23 -6.82
N ARG A 9 7.59 1.15 -7.90
CA ARG A 9 8.72 0.25 -7.94
C ARG A 9 9.81 0.74 -6.98
N VAL A 10 10.19 -0.09 -6.01
CA VAL A 10 11.24 0.21 -5.04
C VAL A 10 12.34 -0.85 -5.07
N GLY A 11 13.59 -0.39 -5.17
CA GLY A 11 14.76 -1.25 -5.11
C GLY A 11 15.03 -2.08 -6.37
N PRO A 12 15.90 -3.12 -6.28
CA PRO A 12 16.34 -3.91 -7.43
C PRO A 12 15.39 -5.04 -7.81
N GLU A 13 14.35 -5.27 -7.02
CA GLU A 13 13.39 -6.36 -7.25
C GLU A 13 12.53 -6.10 -8.49
N GLU A 14 12.16 -7.18 -9.17
CA GLU A 14 11.26 -7.10 -10.30
C GLU A 14 9.85 -6.76 -9.82
N TRP A 15 9.29 -5.66 -10.35
CA TRP A 15 7.96 -5.18 -10.00
C TRP A 15 6.93 -5.57 -11.04
N LEU A 16 5.65 -5.37 -10.72
CA LEU A 16 4.54 -5.59 -11.66
C LEU A 16 4.71 -4.70 -12.90
N LYS A 17 4.40 -5.27 -14.07
CA LYS A 17 4.52 -4.59 -15.38
C LYS A 17 3.14 -4.45 -16.04
N PRO A 18 2.96 -3.47 -16.95
CA PRO A 18 3.96 -2.48 -17.40
C PRO A 18 4.19 -1.36 -16.36
N TYR A 19 5.39 -0.81 -16.36
CA TYR A 19 5.71 0.35 -15.51
C TYR A 19 5.01 1.61 -16.02
N THR A 20 4.64 2.50 -15.13
CA THR A 20 3.92 3.73 -15.49
C THR A 20 4.77 4.62 -16.40
N GLU A 21 6.07 4.71 -16.14
CA GLU A 21 7.03 5.47 -16.98
C GLU A 21 7.02 4.98 -18.43
N ASP A 22 7.18 3.66 -18.63
CA ASP A 22 7.19 3.05 -19.96
C ASP A 22 5.87 3.31 -20.70
N VAL A 23 4.74 3.21 -19.99
CA VAL A 23 3.41 3.48 -20.57
C VAL A 23 3.25 4.95 -20.97
N LEU A 24 3.74 5.89 -20.19
CA LEU A 24 3.68 7.31 -20.53
C LEU A 24 4.48 7.61 -21.79
N GLU A 25 5.68 7.05 -21.93
CA GLU A 25 6.48 7.21 -23.14
C GLU A 25 5.81 6.58 -24.36
N ASP A 26 5.23 5.38 -24.24
CA ASP A 26 4.52 4.69 -25.31
C ASP A 26 3.28 5.48 -25.79
N LEU A 27 2.53 6.05 -24.86
CA LEU A 27 1.39 6.91 -25.17
C LEU A 27 1.83 8.18 -25.89
N GLY A 28 2.93 8.80 -25.47
CA GLY A 28 3.50 9.95 -26.16
C GLY A 28 3.96 9.61 -27.58
N ARG A 29 4.67 8.48 -27.75
CA ARG A 29 5.06 7.97 -29.08
C ARG A 29 3.83 7.70 -29.98
N SER A 30 2.73 7.28 -29.37
CA SER A 30 1.45 7.08 -30.06
C SER A 30 0.67 8.37 -30.33
N LYS A 31 1.27 9.54 -30.03
CA LYS A 31 0.68 10.87 -30.21
C LYS A 31 -0.64 11.08 -29.46
N ILE A 32 -0.77 10.49 -28.30
CA ILE A 32 -1.89 10.78 -27.39
C ILE A 32 -1.63 12.16 -26.78
N GLU A 33 -2.59 13.07 -26.95
CA GLU A 33 -2.47 14.44 -26.45
C GLU A 33 -3.13 14.65 -25.09
N ASP A 34 -4.20 13.90 -24.81
CA ASP A 34 -4.99 14.01 -23.58
C ASP A 34 -4.89 12.72 -22.77
N LEU A 35 -4.45 12.82 -21.54
CA LEU A 35 -4.30 11.68 -20.63
C LEU A 35 -4.90 11.99 -19.24
N ILE A 36 -5.73 11.07 -18.77
CA ILE A 36 -6.21 11.07 -17.39
C ILE A 36 -5.63 9.86 -16.67
N VAL A 37 -4.91 10.09 -15.59
CA VAL A 37 -4.38 9.06 -14.70
C VAL A 37 -5.32 8.85 -13.52
N VAL A 38 -5.69 7.60 -13.25
CA VAL A 38 -6.56 7.23 -12.12
C VAL A 38 -5.80 6.30 -11.19
N PRO A 39 -5.29 6.80 -10.04
CA PRO A 39 -4.56 6.01 -9.07
C PRO A 39 -5.53 5.18 -8.22
N ILE A 40 -5.99 4.04 -8.73
CA ILE A 40 -7.07 3.23 -8.14
C ILE A 40 -6.72 2.71 -6.75
N SER A 41 -5.45 2.38 -6.51
CA SER A 41 -5.00 1.78 -5.24
C SER A 41 -4.85 2.79 -4.11
N PHE A 42 -4.82 4.08 -4.40
CA PHE A 42 -4.58 5.13 -3.41
C PHE A 42 -5.89 5.79 -2.98
N VAL A 43 -6.29 5.55 -1.74
CA VAL A 43 -7.50 6.16 -1.17
C VAL A 43 -7.24 7.53 -0.54
N GLY A 44 -5.99 7.86 -0.23
CA GLY A 44 -5.54 9.14 0.33
C GLY A 44 -4.43 9.78 -0.49
N GLU A 45 -4.37 11.13 -0.49
CA GLU A 45 -3.25 11.85 -1.07
C GLU A 45 -1.99 11.64 -0.21
N HIS A 46 -0.87 11.37 -0.84
CA HIS A 46 0.43 11.20 -0.22
C HIS A 46 1.56 11.54 -1.20
N ILE A 47 2.80 11.31 -0.83
CA ILE A 47 3.95 11.71 -1.63
C ILE A 47 3.93 11.11 -3.05
N GLU A 48 3.51 9.87 -3.20
CA GLU A 48 3.46 9.22 -4.52
C GLU A 48 2.41 9.84 -5.44
N THR A 49 1.28 10.33 -4.91
CA THR A 49 0.27 11.04 -5.71
C THR A 49 0.66 12.49 -5.99
N LEU A 50 1.19 13.20 -4.98
CA LEU A 50 1.43 14.63 -5.05
C LEU A 50 2.79 14.99 -5.67
N GLN A 51 3.81 14.17 -5.47
CA GLN A 51 5.14 14.38 -6.02
C GLN A 51 5.33 13.55 -7.29
N GLU A 52 5.22 12.23 -7.17
CA GLU A 52 5.59 11.33 -8.26
C GLU A 52 4.62 11.46 -9.45
N ILE A 53 3.28 11.41 -9.20
CA ILE A 53 2.32 11.51 -10.31
C ILE A 53 2.12 12.95 -10.77
N ASP A 54 1.89 13.89 -9.84
CA ASP A 54 1.50 15.25 -10.20
C ASP A 54 2.67 16.11 -10.70
N ILE A 55 3.93 15.75 -10.37
CA ILE A 55 5.12 16.49 -10.79
C ILE A 55 5.94 15.63 -11.75
N GLU A 56 6.56 14.54 -11.27
CA GLU A 56 7.54 13.78 -12.04
C GLU A 56 6.94 13.10 -13.28
N TYR A 57 5.83 12.40 -13.12
CA TYR A 57 5.16 11.75 -14.27
C TYR A 57 4.47 12.75 -15.18
N LYS A 58 4.04 13.89 -14.67
CA LYS A 58 3.54 14.97 -15.50
C LYS A 58 4.64 15.54 -16.37
N GLU A 59 5.84 15.83 -15.81
CA GLU A 59 6.99 16.30 -16.58
C GLU A 59 7.42 15.28 -17.62
N LEU A 60 7.44 13.99 -17.27
CA LEU A 60 7.74 12.91 -18.20
C LEU A 60 6.70 12.85 -19.34
N ALA A 61 5.42 12.92 -19.03
CA ALA A 61 4.34 12.92 -20.01
C ALA A 61 4.43 14.12 -20.97
N GLU A 62 4.69 15.33 -20.44
CA GLU A 62 4.89 16.55 -21.23
C GLU A 62 6.10 16.39 -22.16
N SER A 63 7.21 15.84 -21.67
CA SER A 63 8.41 15.58 -22.48
C SER A 63 8.17 14.53 -23.58
N ALA A 64 7.29 13.56 -23.32
CA ALA A 64 6.87 12.55 -24.29
C ALA A 64 5.88 13.09 -25.35
N GLY A 65 5.37 14.33 -25.17
CA GLY A 65 4.46 15.00 -26.12
C GLY A 65 2.97 14.96 -25.74
N ILE A 66 2.64 14.53 -24.54
CA ILE A 66 1.28 14.56 -23.98
C ILE A 66 0.99 15.99 -23.52
N LYS A 67 0.01 16.66 -24.10
CA LYS A 67 -0.27 18.08 -23.87
C LYS A 67 -1.09 18.32 -22.60
N ASN A 68 -2.05 17.44 -22.34
CA ASN A 68 -3.02 17.59 -21.26
C ASN A 68 -2.93 16.38 -20.33
N PHE A 69 -2.05 16.44 -19.35
CA PHE A 69 -1.94 15.43 -18.30
C PHE A 69 -2.79 15.84 -17.09
N ARG A 70 -3.68 14.96 -16.64
CA ARG A 70 -4.51 15.16 -15.45
C ARG A 70 -4.55 13.90 -14.60
N ARG A 71 -4.52 14.08 -13.29
CA ARG A 71 -4.73 13.00 -12.33
C ARG A 71 -6.08 13.17 -11.62
N VAL A 72 -6.79 12.07 -11.44
CA VAL A 72 -7.95 12.03 -10.56
C VAL A 72 -7.47 12.06 -9.11
N LYS A 73 -8.02 12.97 -8.31
CA LYS A 73 -7.67 13.10 -6.89
C LYS A 73 -8.08 11.85 -6.11
N ALA A 74 -7.30 11.51 -5.09
CA ALA A 74 -7.66 10.47 -4.15
C ALA A 74 -8.95 10.82 -3.39
N LEU A 75 -9.65 9.80 -2.92
CA LEU A 75 -10.96 9.95 -2.27
C LEU A 75 -10.88 10.70 -0.95
N ASN A 76 -9.79 10.54 -0.20
CA ASN A 76 -9.59 11.17 1.11
C ASN A 76 -10.83 11.02 2.01
N ILE A 77 -11.38 12.15 2.45
CA ILE A 77 -12.59 12.24 3.29
C ILE A 77 -13.87 12.47 2.47
N ASN A 78 -13.90 12.05 1.21
CA ASN A 78 -15.10 12.17 0.39
C ASN A 78 -16.30 11.52 1.09
N SER A 79 -17.41 12.25 1.23
CA SER A 79 -18.57 11.81 2.00
C SER A 79 -19.20 10.53 1.47
N THR A 80 -19.25 10.35 0.15
CA THR A 80 -19.77 9.13 -0.48
C THR A 80 -18.90 7.93 -0.14
N PHE A 81 -17.57 8.10 -0.20
CA PHE A 81 -16.61 7.06 0.16
C PHE A 81 -16.73 6.67 1.64
N ILE A 82 -16.75 7.66 2.54
CA ILE A 82 -16.88 7.43 3.99
C ILE A 82 -18.22 6.75 4.33
N ASN A 83 -19.30 7.17 3.69
CA ASN A 83 -20.60 6.50 3.89
C ASN A 83 -20.58 5.06 3.39
N GLY A 84 -19.97 4.78 2.24
CA GLY A 84 -19.79 3.42 1.76
C GLY A 84 -18.98 2.54 2.72
N LEU A 85 -17.89 3.06 3.30
CA LEU A 85 -17.12 2.36 4.33
C LEU A 85 -17.96 2.10 5.59
N LYS A 86 -18.73 3.11 6.03
CA LYS A 86 -19.66 2.98 7.16
C LYS A 86 -20.67 1.86 6.92
N ASP A 87 -21.28 1.83 5.74
CA ASP A 87 -22.30 0.83 5.40
C ASP A 87 -21.69 -0.58 5.34
N LEU A 88 -20.45 -0.74 4.85
CA LEU A 88 -19.72 -1.99 4.91
C LEU A 88 -19.45 -2.44 6.35
N VAL A 89 -19.04 -1.54 7.23
CA VAL A 89 -18.83 -1.87 8.66
C VAL A 89 -20.13 -2.30 9.32
N ILE A 90 -21.23 -1.56 9.07
CA ILE A 90 -22.54 -1.91 9.63
C ILE A 90 -22.97 -3.29 9.13
N SER A 91 -22.87 -3.57 7.84
CA SER A 91 -23.24 -4.87 7.30
C SER A 91 -22.44 -6.03 7.94
N CYS A 92 -21.12 -5.81 8.15
CA CYS A 92 -20.28 -6.80 8.85
C CYS A 92 -20.67 -7.02 10.32
N LEU A 93 -21.21 -5.98 10.99
CA LEU A 93 -21.68 -6.10 12.38
C LEU A 93 -23.07 -6.75 12.48
N GLU A 94 -23.89 -6.59 11.46
CA GLU A 94 -25.24 -7.19 11.38
C GLU A 94 -25.23 -8.63 10.90
N GLU A 95 -24.19 -9.04 10.16
CA GLU A 95 -24.03 -10.44 9.76
C GLU A 95 -23.71 -11.32 10.97
N PRO A 96 -24.34 -12.50 11.09
CA PRO A 96 -24.02 -13.43 12.16
C PRO A 96 -22.53 -13.78 12.08
N ILE A 97 -21.85 -13.74 13.25
CA ILE A 97 -20.45 -14.16 13.36
C ILE A 97 -20.32 -15.56 12.77
N VAL A 98 -19.74 -15.66 11.58
CA VAL A 98 -19.44 -16.94 10.97
C VAL A 98 -18.46 -17.67 11.87
N ASN A 99 -18.91 -18.78 12.46
CA ASN A 99 -18.06 -19.60 13.31
C ASN A 99 -16.87 -20.06 12.47
N LEU A 100 -15.66 -19.73 12.86
CA LEU A 100 -14.42 -20.06 12.13
C LEU A 100 -14.27 -21.57 11.89
N ASP A 101 -14.95 -22.40 12.70
CA ASP A 101 -15.00 -23.85 12.53
C ASP A 101 -15.82 -24.29 11.30
N GLN A 102 -16.65 -23.39 10.75
CA GLN A 102 -17.43 -23.61 9.51
C GLN A 102 -16.80 -22.94 8.28
N ALA A 103 -15.59 -22.43 8.40
CA ALA A 103 -14.87 -21.75 7.32
C ALA A 103 -14.66 -22.62 6.05
N SER A 104 -14.86 -23.93 6.15
CA SER A 104 -14.85 -24.84 5.00
C SER A 104 -16.04 -24.65 4.05
N GLU A 105 -17.12 -24.01 4.50
CA GLU A 105 -18.33 -23.75 3.72
C GLU A 105 -18.38 -22.34 3.10
N LEU A 106 -17.40 -21.48 3.42
CA LEU A 106 -17.32 -20.16 2.82
C LEU A 106 -17.03 -20.25 1.32
N PRO A 107 -17.73 -19.47 0.49
CA PRO A 107 -17.46 -19.46 -0.94
C PRO A 107 -15.98 -19.11 -1.17
N ALA A 108 -15.35 -19.78 -2.13
CA ALA A 108 -13.90 -19.73 -2.43
C ALA A 108 -13.31 -18.31 -2.65
N LYS A 109 -14.13 -17.27 -2.60
CA LYS A 109 -13.71 -15.85 -2.68
C LYS A 109 -13.26 -15.24 -1.35
N VAL A 110 -13.63 -15.84 -0.21
CA VAL A 110 -13.14 -15.40 1.10
C VAL A 110 -12.08 -16.41 1.56
N LYS A 111 -10.89 -16.30 1.01
CA LYS A 111 -9.72 -16.92 1.62
C LYS A 111 -9.40 -16.12 2.88
N LEU A 112 -9.97 -16.54 4.01
CA LEU A 112 -9.33 -16.25 5.30
C LEU A 112 -7.89 -16.75 5.17
N TYR A 113 -6.92 -15.86 5.43
CA TYR A 113 -5.51 -16.24 5.40
C TYR A 113 -5.34 -17.52 6.20
N PRO A 114 -4.88 -18.62 5.60
CA PRO A 114 -4.63 -19.83 6.36
C PRO A 114 -3.70 -19.45 7.49
N GLN A 115 -3.90 -20.01 8.68
CA GLN A 115 -2.94 -19.94 9.78
C GLN A 115 -1.69 -20.68 9.29
N GLU A 116 -0.86 -19.97 8.52
CA GLU A 116 0.37 -20.55 7.98
C GLU A 116 1.25 -20.97 9.15
N LYS A 117 1.66 -22.23 9.15
CA LYS A 117 2.68 -22.71 10.06
C LYS A 117 3.89 -21.82 9.90
N TRP A 118 4.46 -21.39 11.03
CA TRP A 118 5.66 -20.57 11.04
C TRP A 118 6.71 -21.11 10.06
N GLN A 119 7.13 -20.26 9.15
CA GLN A 119 8.14 -20.57 8.14
C GLN A 119 9.23 -19.50 8.17
N TRP A 120 10.48 -19.93 8.00
CA TRP A 120 11.59 -19.00 7.80
C TRP A 120 11.48 -18.31 6.44
N GLY A 121 11.79 -17.00 6.41
CA GLY A 121 11.83 -16.22 5.18
C GLY A 121 10.87 -15.03 5.20
N TRP A 122 10.74 -14.38 4.06
CA TRP A 122 9.85 -13.23 3.85
C TRP A 122 8.43 -13.74 3.56
N ASN A 123 7.62 -13.86 4.59
CA ASN A 123 6.22 -14.28 4.51
C ASN A 123 5.39 -13.61 5.60
N ASN A 124 4.05 -13.71 5.53
CA ASN A 124 3.14 -13.09 6.49
C ASN A 124 3.44 -13.50 7.96
N SER A 125 3.90 -14.73 8.17
CA SER A 125 4.30 -15.19 9.51
C SER A 125 5.53 -14.45 10.02
N SER A 126 6.53 -14.19 9.15
CA SER A 126 7.73 -13.45 9.52
C SER A 126 7.45 -11.97 9.80
N GLU A 127 6.53 -11.36 9.05
CA GLU A 127 6.11 -9.96 9.29
C GLU A 127 5.46 -9.79 10.67
N VAL A 128 4.54 -10.69 11.02
CA VAL A 128 3.88 -10.66 12.34
C VAL A 128 4.90 -10.85 13.46
N TRP A 129 5.86 -11.77 13.32
CA TRP A 129 6.90 -12.00 14.30
C TRP A 129 7.88 -10.84 14.39
N ASN A 130 8.30 -10.28 13.26
CA ASN A 130 9.16 -9.10 13.23
C ASN A 130 8.50 -7.91 13.91
N GLY A 131 7.21 -7.69 13.69
CA GLY A 131 6.45 -6.65 14.38
C GLY A 131 6.39 -6.87 15.89
N ARG A 132 6.15 -8.09 16.35
CA ARG A 132 6.13 -8.44 17.79
C ARG A 132 7.50 -8.27 18.44
N VAL A 133 8.55 -8.75 17.79
CA VAL A 133 9.93 -8.59 18.27
C VAL A 133 10.31 -7.12 18.32
N ALA A 134 9.97 -6.34 17.30
CA ALA A 134 10.23 -4.90 17.30
C ALA A 134 9.52 -4.18 18.45
N MET A 135 8.27 -4.53 18.76
CA MET A 135 7.54 -3.96 19.90
C MET A 135 8.21 -4.31 21.24
N VAL A 136 8.67 -5.55 21.41
CA VAL A 136 9.37 -5.97 22.63
C VAL A 136 10.70 -5.22 22.79
N ILE A 137 11.47 -5.12 21.69
CA ILE A 137 12.73 -4.37 21.69
C ILE A 137 12.47 -2.89 22.01
N PHE A 138 11.43 -2.30 21.44
CA PHE A 138 11.07 -0.91 21.72
C PHE A 138 10.75 -0.69 23.20
N ILE A 139 9.99 -1.60 23.83
CA ILE A 139 9.68 -1.52 25.25
C ILE A 139 10.96 -1.63 26.09
N ILE A 140 11.86 -2.56 25.76
CA ILE A 140 13.14 -2.73 26.45
C ILE A 140 13.99 -1.46 26.36
N LEU A 141 14.12 -0.91 25.15
CA LEU A 141 14.84 0.35 24.91
C LEU A 141 14.23 1.52 25.69
N PHE A 142 12.90 1.61 25.70
CA PHE A 142 12.20 2.65 26.44
C PHE A 142 12.44 2.58 27.96
N ILE A 143 12.40 1.36 28.52
CA ILE A 143 12.70 1.13 29.92
C ILE A 143 14.18 1.47 30.19
N GLU A 144 15.10 1.10 29.31
CA GLU A 144 16.52 1.38 29.44
C GLU A 144 16.81 2.88 29.41
N ILE A 145 16.19 3.64 28.53
CA ILE A 145 16.31 5.10 28.46
C ILE A 145 15.82 5.76 29.75
N ILE A 146 14.68 5.31 30.30
CA ILE A 146 14.10 5.89 31.51
C ILE A 146 14.91 5.51 32.77
N SER A 147 15.33 4.26 32.86
CA SER A 147 16.02 3.75 34.06
C SER A 147 17.52 4.08 34.10
N GLY A 148 18.11 4.44 32.96
CA GLY A 148 19.56 4.62 32.83
C GLY A 148 20.35 3.33 33.08
N ALA A 149 19.70 2.18 33.04
CA ALA A 149 20.30 0.88 33.34
C ALA A 149 19.83 -0.19 32.34
N GLY A 150 20.77 -0.76 31.60
CA GLY A 150 20.48 -1.81 30.64
C GLY A 150 21.72 -2.22 29.85
N PRO A 151 21.58 -3.21 28.95
CA PRO A 151 22.71 -3.71 28.18
C PRO A 151 23.33 -2.64 27.26
N LEU A 152 22.53 -1.75 26.66
CA LEU A 152 23.06 -0.71 25.77
C LEU A 152 23.74 0.41 26.53
N HIS A 153 23.26 0.75 27.73
CA HIS A 153 23.90 1.71 28.61
C HIS A 153 25.26 1.17 29.10
N LYS A 154 25.33 -0.12 29.40
CA LYS A 154 26.62 -0.79 29.77
C LYS A 154 27.61 -0.85 28.62
N LEU A 155 27.12 -0.86 27.37
CA LEU A 155 27.94 -0.85 26.16
C LEU A 155 28.32 0.56 25.70
N GLY A 156 27.84 1.61 26.37
CA GLY A 156 28.09 3.01 25.99
C GLY A 156 27.42 3.44 24.69
N ILE A 157 26.30 2.81 24.33
CA ILE A 157 25.51 3.11 23.12
C ILE A 157 24.38 4.12 23.45
N LEU A 158 23.92 4.13 24.70
CA LEU A 158 22.93 5.07 25.26
C LEU A 158 23.46 5.70 26.53
#